data_acc45e86f33346795771522315be3be2
#
_entry.id   acc45e86f33346795771522315be3be2
#
_cell.length_a   1.000
_cell.length_b   1.000
_cell.length_c   1.000
_cell.angle_alpha   90.00
_cell.angle_beta   90.00
_cell.angle_gamma   90.00
#
_symmetry.space_group_name_H-M   'P 1'
#
loop_
_entity.id
_entity.type
_entity.pdbx_description
1 polymer ?
#
loop_
_entity_poly.entity_id
_entity_poly.type
_entity_poly.pdbx_seq_one_letter_code
_entity_poly.pdbx_strand_id
1 'polypeptide(L)'
;EYVSPGHPDRLADAIAEKIVSWAVRRNGRALVGVEVAVHDDEVFVDGRVAGAKMNLKTARSKIDSLVRQVYGEAGYGEHWGPRPKDLKVRVSTCIEELSEDEDDIRSLSDDQNVVLGFAEDSPETNYLPPAHWLANRIGRALEAWRSRRVRDFGPDLKVLPILRHAGTGSSTQWEWERLTVSLQHRQGIDYELQYRKLFPFLAGTLNALEKQSGLAGLSTTFGI
;
A
#
# COMPACT_ATOMS: atom_id res chain seq x y z
N GLU A 1 7.10 5.63 5.55
CA GLU A 1 6.19 4.60 6.06
C GLU A 1 5.97 3.46 5.08
N TYR A 2 5.41 2.37 5.57
CA TYR A 2 4.91 1.26 4.78
C TYR A 2 3.45 1.02 5.15
N VAL A 3 2.60 0.83 4.14
CA VAL A 3 1.21 0.37 4.31
C VAL A 3 0.99 -0.91 3.51
N SER A 4 0.25 -1.85 4.10
CA SER A 4 -0.03 -3.16 3.49
C SER A 4 -1.04 -3.05 2.35
N PRO A 5 -1.17 -4.09 1.51
CA PRO A 5 -2.20 -4.14 0.46
C PRO A 5 -3.63 -3.96 0.97
N GLY A 6 -3.91 -4.31 2.24
CA GLY A 6 -5.23 -4.14 2.85
C GLY A 6 -5.48 -2.77 3.49
N HIS A 7 -4.50 -1.87 3.50
CA HIS A 7 -4.71 -0.51 3.96
C HIS A 7 -5.57 0.28 2.96
N PRO A 8 -6.51 1.15 3.41
CA PRO A 8 -7.41 1.90 2.52
C PRO A 8 -6.70 2.62 1.38
N ASP A 9 -5.59 3.32 1.65
CA ASP A 9 -4.82 4.05 0.64
C ASP A 9 -4.28 3.10 -0.45
N ARG A 10 -3.78 1.93 -0.05
CA ARG A 10 -3.26 0.93 -1.01
C ARG A 10 -4.37 0.23 -1.77
N LEU A 11 -5.55 0.06 -1.16
CA LEU A 11 -6.74 -0.45 -1.85
C LEU A 11 -7.17 0.53 -2.94
N ALA A 12 -7.23 1.84 -2.64
CA ALA A 12 -7.59 2.87 -3.61
C ALA A 12 -6.63 2.87 -4.81
N ASP A 13 -5.31 2.92 -4.56
CA ASP A 13 -4.28 2.84 -5.59
C ASP A 13 -4.40 1.56 -6.43
N ALA A 14 -4.53 0.41 -5.77
CA ALA A 14 -4.61 -0.88 -6.45
C ALA A 14 -5.88 -1.02 -7.32
N ILE A 15 -6.99 -0.43 -6.90
CA ILE A 15 -8.23 -0.37 -7.69
C ILE A 15 -8.01 0.49 -8.93
N ALA A 16 -7.47 1.70 -8.77
CA ALA A 16 -7.19 2.61 -9.87
C ALA A 16 -6.25 1.94 -10.89
N GLU A 17 -5.14 1.37 -10.45
CA GLU A 17 -4.17 0.67 -11.30
C GLU A 17 -4.80 -0.53 -12.02
N LYS A 18 -5.69 -1.27 -11.37
CA LYS A 18 -6.39 -2.40 -11.97
C LYS A 18 -7.36 -1.96 -13.07
N ILE A 19 -8.01 -0.81 -12.90
CA ILE A 19 -8.87 -0.21 -13.93
C ILE A 19 -8.03 0.25 -15.12
N VAL A 20 -6.92 0.95 -14.89
CA VAL A 20 -5.97 1.35 -15.95
C VAL A 20 -5.48 0.13 -16.72
N SER A 21 -4.97 -0.88 -16.00
CA SER A 21 -4.47 -2.12 -16.60
C SER A 21 -5.53 -2.87 -17.39
N TRP A 22 -6.77 -2.85 -16.96
CA TRP A 22 -7.89 -3.45 -17.70
C TRP A 22 -8.18 -2.69 -18.99
N ALA A 23 -8.28 -1.36 -18.95
CA ALA A 23 -8.59 -0.53 -20.12
C ALA A 23 -7.49 -0.62 -21.17
N VAL A 24 -6.22 -0.50 -20.76
CA VAL A 24 -5.05 -0.56 -21.65
C VAL A 24 -4.90 -1.95 -22.31
N ARG A 25 -5.20 -3.04 -21.60
CA ARG A 25 -5.21 -4.38 -22.22
C ARG A 25 -6.29 -4.55 -23.28
N ARG A 26 -7.38 -3.81 -23.19
CA ARG A 26 -8.44 -3.84 -24.23
C ARG A 26 -8.08 -2.97 -25.42
N ASN A 27 -7.48 -1.84 -25.18
CA ASN A 27 -6.99 -0.92 -26.20
C ASN A 27 -5.76 -0.19 -25.66
N GLY A 28 -4.59 -0.49 -26.23
CA GLY A 28 -3.34 0.18 -25.85
C GLY A 28 -3.35 1.70 -25.98
N ARG A 29 -4.38 2.27 -26.62
CA ARG A 29 -4.60 3.71 -26.75
C ARG A 29 -5.61 4.27 -25.75
N ALA A 30 -6.15 3.44 -24.82
CA ALA A 30 -7.10 3.93 -23.84
C ALA A 30 -6.48 5.04 -22.97
N LEU A 31 -7.28 6.06 -22.67
CA LEU A 31 -6.97 7.11 -21.69
C LEU A 31 -7.79 6.85 -20.43
N VAL A 32 -7.13 6.87 -19.29
CA VAL A 32 -7.76 6.56 -18.01
C VAL A 32 -7.28 7.54 -16.95
N GLY A 33 -8.21 8.31 -16.41
CA GLY A 33 -8.02 9.15 -15.24
C GLY A 33 -9.13 8.82 -14.25
N VAL A 34 -8.84 8.05 -13.22
CA VAL A 34 -9.82 7.62 -12.21
C VAL A 34 -9.34 7.94 -10.82
N GLU A 35 -10.28 8.42 -10.00
CA GLU A 35 -10.13 8.66 -8.58
C GLU A 35 -10.91 7.59 -7.80
N VAL A 36 -10.33 7.11 -6.72
CA VAL A 36 -10.95 6.08 -5.89
C VAL A 36 -10.92 6.50 -4.43
N ALA A 37 -12.10 6.54 -3.81
CA ALA A 37 -12.25 6.73 -2.38
C ALA A 37 -12.75 5.45 -1.72
N VAL A 38 -12.14 5.11 -0.60
CA VAL A 38 -12.45 3.91 0.19
C VAL A 38 -12.80 4.34 1.61
N HIS A 39 -13.97 3.93 2.10
CA HIS A 39 -14.39 4.15 3.48
C HIS A 39 -15.28 3.00 3.95
N ASP A 40 -14.83 2.27 4.97
CA ASP A 40 -15.50 1.09 5.51
C ASP A 40 -15.88 0.07 4.41
N ASP A 41 -17.18 -0.14 4.18
CA ASP A 41 -17.72 -1.02 3.13
C ASP A 41 -18.11 -0.28 1.84
N GLU A 42 -17.86 1.03 1.78
CA GLU A 42 -18.17 1.86 0.63
C GLU A 42 -16.91 2.13 -0.22
N VAL A 43 -17.05 1.95 -1.53
CA VAL A 43 -16.03 2.30 -2.51
C VAL A 43 -16.66 3.17 -3.58
N PHE A 44 -16.09 4.34 -3.78
CA PHE A 44 -16.49 5.28 -4.80
C PHE A 44 -15.41 5.38 -5.87
N VAL A 45 -15.79 5.19 -7.13
CA VAL A 45 -14.90 5.30 -8.29
C VAL A 45 -15.45 6.36 -9.23
N ASP A 46 -14.68 7.40 -9.45
CA ASP A 46 -15.02 8.52 -10.34
C ASP A 46 -13.97 8.69 -11.43
N GLY A 47 -14.20 9.65 -12.33
CA GLY A 47 -13.28 10.03 -13.39
C GLY A 47 -13.70 9.54 -14.75
N ARG A 48 -12.73 9.23 -15.62
CA ARG A 48 -12.95 8.95 -17.03
C ARG A 48 -12.20 7.72 -17.50
N VAL A 49 -12.85 6.91 -18.34
CA VAL A 49 -12.23 5.82 -19.09
C VAL A 49 -12.63 5.97 -20.55
N ALA A 50 -11.70 6.38 -21.40
CA ALA A 50 -11.94 6.57 -22.83
C ALA A 50 -11.24 5.49 -23.66
N GLY A 51 -11.89 5.07 -24.74
CA GLY A 51 -11.35 4.12 -25.71
C GLY A 51 -11.33 2.66 -25.29
N ALA A 52 -11.93 2.29 -24.17
CA ALA A 52 -12.02 0.91 -23.74
C ALA A 52 -12.94 0.02 -24.61
N LYS A 53 -13.62 0.60 -25.61
CA LYS A 53 -14.51 -0.07 -26.56
C LYS A 53 -15.56 -0.94 -25.87
N MET A 54 -16.31 -0.34 -24.96
CA MET A 54 -17.31 -1.03 -24.16
C MET A 54 -18.46 -0.08 -23.80
N ASN A 55 -19.68 -0.60 -23.80
CA ASN A 55 -20.79 0.21 -23.32
C ASN A 55 -20.73 0.47 -21.82
N LEU A 56 -21.36 1.56 -21.40
CA LEU A 56 -21.36 2.05 -20.02
C LEU A 56 -21.75 0.99 -18.98
N LYS A 57 -22.82 0.23 -19.25
CA LYS A 57 -23.33 -0.78 -18.31
C LYS A 57 -22.28 -1.88 -18.07
N THR A 58 -21.70 -2.40 -19.14
CA THR A 58 -20.69 -3.46 -19.09
C THR A 58 -19.40 -2.95 -18.42
N ALA A 59 -18.99 -1.73 -18.71
CA ALA A 59 -17.81 -1.13 -18.10
C ALA A 59 -18.00 -0.94 -16.58
N ARG A 60 -19.13 -0.39 -16.14
CA ARG A 60 -19.45 -0.24 -14.71
C ARG A 60 -19.47 -1.59 -13.97
N SER A 61 -20.10 -2.62 -14.56
CA SER A 61 -20.10 -3.96 -13.99
C SER A 61 -18.69 -4.55 -13.90
N LYS A 62 -17.84 -4.25 -14.88
CA LYS A 62 -16.44 -4.70 -14.85
C LYS A 62 -15.64 -3.98 -13.78
N ILE A 63 -15.79 -2.67 -13.64
CA ILE A 63 -15.14 -1.88 -12.58
C ILE A 63 -15.56 -2.40 -11.19
N ASP A 64 -16.85 -2.63 -10.95
CA ASP A 64 -17.35 -3.25 -9.71
C ASP A 64 -16.65 -4.58 -9.43
N SER A 65 -16.55 -5.44 -10.45
CA SER A 65 -15.85 -6.73 -10.32
C SER A 65 -14.36 -6.57 -9.98
N LEU A 66 -13.68 -5.57 -10.56
CA LEU A 66 -12.26 -5.29 -10.28
C LEU A 66 -12.06 -4.80 -8.85
N VAL A 67 -12.95 -3.94 -8.35
CA VAL A 67 -12.95 -3.49 -6.95
C VAL A 67 -13.01 -4.69 -6.01
N ARG A 68 -13.99 -5.58 -6.20
CA ARG A 68 -14.16 -6.78 -5.36
C ARG A 68 -12.98 -7.72 -5.44
N GLN A 69 -12.38 -7.84 -6.60
CA GLN A 69 -11.17 -8.64 -6.80
C GLN A 69 -9.99 -8.09 -5.99
N VAL A 70 -9.76 -6.76 -5.99
CA VAL A 70 -8.69 -6.13 -5.21
C VAL A 70 -8.85 -6.40 -3.72
N TYR A 71 -10.05 -6.25 -3.17
CA TYR A 71 -10.31 -6.57 -1.76
C TYR A 71 -10.00 -8.05 -1.43
N GLY A 72 -10.42 -8.97 -2.28
CA GLY A 72 -10.11 -10.39 -2.09
C GLY A 72 -8.61 -10.67 -2.13
N GLU A 73 -7.89 -10.09 -3.09
CA GLU A 73 -6.43 -10.21 -3.22
C GLU A 73 -5.68 -9.60 -2.02
N ALA A 74 -6.22 -8.53 -1.45
CA ALA A 74 -5.68 -7.89 -0.25
C ALA A 74 -5.88 -8.72 1.03
N GLY A 75 -6.77 -9.73 1.01
CA GLY A 75 -7.02 -10.64 2.13
C GLY A 75 -8.32 -10.39 2.88
N TYR A 76 -9.20 -9.55 2.36
CA TYR A 76 -10.56 -9.39 2.86
C TYR A 76 -11.46 -10.53 2.38
N GLY A 77 -12.36 -11.04 3.25
CA GLY A 77 -13.23 -12.15 2.88
C GLY A 77 -13.78 -12.92 4.07
N GLU A 78 -13.36 -14.18 4.23
CA GLU A 78 -13.94 -15.08 5.23
C GLU A 78 -13.72 -14.61 6.68
N HIS A 79 -12.51 -14.13 6.98
CA HIS A 79 -12.12 -13.77 8.36
C HIS A 79 -12.20 -12.28 8.63
N TRP A 80 -12.13 -11.45 7.59
CA TRP A 80 -12.02 -9.98 7.71
C TRP A 80 -12.99 -9.28 6.78
N GLY A 81 -13.80 -8.39 7.36
CA GLY A 81 -14.68 -7.51 6.60
C GLY A 81 -14.01 -6.18 6.24
N PRO A 82 -14.59 -5.48 5.26
CA PRO A 82 -15.78 -5.87 4.52
C PRO A 82 -15.50 -7.04 3.56
N ARG A 83 -16.44 -8.00 3.45
CA ARG A 83 -16.29 -9.07 2.45
C ARG A 83 -16.50 -8.48 1.06
N PRO A 84 -15.71 -8.92 0.04
CA PRO A 84 -15.83 -8.38 -1.31
C PRO A 84 -17.27 -8.35 -1.86
N LYS A 85 -18.09 -9.35 -1.55
CA LYS A 85 -19.49 -9.42 -2.00
C LYS A 85 -20.43 -8.40 -1.33
N ASP A 86 -20.08 -7.94 -0.14
CA ASP A 86 -20.91 -7.03 0.66
C ASP A 86 -20.55 -5.54 0.42
N LEU A 87 -19.53 -5.27 -0.37
CA LEU A 87 -19.11 -3.91 -0.70
C LEU A 87 -20.22 -3.14 -1.44
N LYS A 88 -20.39 -1.89 -1.07
CA LYS A 88 -21.23 -0.91 -1.74
C LYS A 88 -20.37 -0.11 -2.74
N VAL A 89 -20.28 -0.61 -3.97
CA VAL A 89 -19.46 0.01 -5.00
C VAL A 89 -20.29 1.00 -5.81
N ARG A 90 -19.90 2.26 -5.81
CA ARG A 90 -20.51 3.33 -6.60
C ARG A 90 -19.56 3.73 -7.72
N VAL A 91 -19.94 3.44 -8.95
CA VAL A 91 -19.16 3.78 -10.15
C VAL A 91 -19.82 4.96 -10.86
N SER A 92 -19.24 6.14 -10.72
CA SER A 92 -19.65 7.39 -11.36
C SER A 92 -18.85 7.72 -12.62
N THR A 93 -17.93 6.83 -13.02
CA THR A 93 -16.99 7.03 -14.10
C THR A 93 -17.66 7.27 -15.45
N CYS A 94 -17.22 8.29 -16.19
CA CYS A 94 -17.57 8.50 -17.59
C CYS A 94 -16.87 7.47 -18.47
N ILE A 95 -17.64 6.80 -19.32
CA ILE A 95 -17.13 5.82 -20.28
C ILE A 95 -17.39 6.35 -21.68
N GLU A 96 -16.33 6.61 -22.44
CA GLU A 96 -16.40 7.33 -23.71
C GLU A 96 -15.54 6.67 -24.78
N GLU A 97 -15.77 7.03 -26.03
CA GLU A 97 -14.84 6.76 -27.12
C GLU A 97 -13.72 7.83 -27.11
N LEU A 98 -12.58 7.48 -27.67
CA LEU A 98 -11.50 8.43 -27.89
C LEU A 98 -11.90 9.40 -29.02
N SER A 99 -11.73 10.70 -28.81
CA SER A 99 -11.81 11.69 -29.87
C SER A 99 -10.52 11.70 -30.72
N GLU A 100 -10.61 12.22 -31.95
CA GLU A 100 -9.43 12.31 -32.84
C GLU A 100 -8.33 13.21 -32.27
N ASP A 101 -8.72 14.27 -31.58
CA ASP A 101 -7.79 15.24 -30.97
C ASP A 101 -7.03 14.70 -29.74
N GLU A 102 -7.47 13.59 -29.14
CA GLU A 102 -6.85 13.02 -27.96
C GLU A 102 -5.55 12.25 -28.24
N ASP A 103 -5.18 12.05 -29.50
CA ASP A 103 -3.88 11.46 -29.81
C ASP A 103 -2.70 12.38 -29.47
N ASP A 104 -2.89 13.68 -29.52
CA ASP A 104 -1.86 14.67 -29.16
C ASP A 104 -1.61 14.75 -27.66
N ILE A 105 -2.61 14.43 -26.83
CA ILE A 105 -2.50 14.40 -25.36
C ILE A 105 -1.51 13.33 -24.88
N ARG A 106 -1.28 12.28 -25.67
CA ARG A 106 -0.34 11.19 -25.30
C ARG A 106 1.12 11.60 -25.26
N SER A 107 1.48 12.65 -26.00
CA SER A 107 2.83 13.20 -26.00
C SER A 107 3.05 14.23 -24.88
N LEU A 108 1.98 14.67 -24.24
CA LEU A 108 1.97 15.65 -23.16
C LEU A 108 1.28 15.07 -21.93
N SER A 109 1.68 15.53 -20.75
CA SER A 109 0.93 15.21 -19.53
C SER A 109 -0.37 16.02 -19.52
N ASP A 110 -1.49 15.33 -19.32
CA ASP A 110 -2.83 15.94 -19.24
C ASP A 110 -3.10 16.60 -17.88
N ASP A 111 -2.27 16.28 -16.88
CA ASP A 111 -2.39 16.81 -15.52
C ASP A 111 -1.03 17.19 -14.95
N GLN A 112 -1.06 17.96 -13.87
CA GLN A 112 0.12 18.31 -13.10
C GLN A 112 0.73 17.05 -12.49
N ASN A 113 2.06 16.98 -12.53
CA ASN A 113 2.79 15.89 -11.94
C ASN A 113 3.94 16.43 -11.09
N VAL A 114 3.99 16.04 -9.81
CA VAL A 114 5.11 16.34 -8.93
C VAL A 114 5.88 15.05 -8.70
N VAL A 115 7.09 14.99 -9.25
CA VAL A 115 7.98 13.84 -9.07
C VAL A 115 9.11 14.24 -8.14
N LEU A 116 9.24 13.51 -7.02
CA LEU A 116 10.34 13.67 -6.08
C LEU A 116 11.27 12.45 -6.17
N GLY A 117 12.55 12.71 -6.31
CA GLY A 117 13.61 11.71 -6.25
C GLY A 117 14.56 12.02 -5.11
N PHE A 118 14.91 11.01 -4.32
CA PHE A 118 15.88 11.13 -3.25
C PHE A 118 16.70 9.83 -3.15
N ALA A 119 18.01 9.96 -2.98
CA ALA A 119 18.91 8.85 -2.76
C ALA A 119 19.97 9.24 -1.73
N GLU A 120 20.39 8.27 -0.93
CA GLU A 120 21.48 8.42 0.03
C GLU A 120 22.68 7.55 -0.37
N ASP A 121 23.88 7.97 0.01
CA ASP A 121 25.10 7.18 -0.22
C ASP A 121 25.21 6.04 0.81
N SER A 122 24.31 5.08 0.65
CA SER A 122 24.18 3.89 1.50
C SER A 122 23.86 2.66 0.64
N PRO A 123 24.88 1.98 0.11
CA PRO A 123 24.69 0.76 -0.69
C PRO A 123 23.94 -0.35 0.07
N GLU A 124 24.10 -0.43 1.37
CA GLU A 124 23.46 -1.43 2.24
C GLU A 124 21.95 -1.31 2.28
N THR A 125 21.42 -0.11 2.08
CA THR A 125 19.98 0.15 1.97
C THR A 125 19.51 0.26 0.52
N ASN A 126 20.38 -0.11 -0.44
CA ASN A 126 20.13 0.05 -1.88
C ASN A 126 19.89 1.54 -2.25
N TYR A 127 20.67 2.42 -1.68
CA TYR A 127 20.60 3.89 -1.83
C TYR A 127 19.26 4.52 -1.39
N LEU A 128 18.42 3.76 -0.71
CA LEU A 128 17.18 4.29 -0.13
C LEU A 128 17.47 4.94 1.24
N PRO A 129 16.73 6.00 1.60
CA PRO A 129 16.77 6.51 2.97
C PRO A 129 16.54 5.38 3.98
N PRO A 130 17.37 5.25 5.03
CA PRO A 130 17.29 4.13 5.98
C PRO A 130 15.91 3.92 6.58
N ALA A 131 15.19 4.99 6.93
CA ALA A 131 13.83 4.89 7.45
C ALA A 131 12.86 4.28 6.42
N HIS A 132 12.99 4.65 5.14
CA HIS A 132 12.16 4.10 4.06
C HIS A 132 12.46 2.62 3.82
N TRP A 133 13.75 2.27 3.77
CA TRP A 133 14.20 0.88 3.62
C TRP A 133 13.70 0.00 4.78
N LEU A 134 13.86 0.46 6.03
CA LEU A 134 13.38 -0.24 7.22
C LEU A 134 11.85 -0.42 7.21
N ALA A 135 11.10 0.64 6.89
CA ALA A 135 9.64 0.55 6.80
C ALA A 135 9.20 -0.58 5.87
N ASN A 136 9.80 -0.65 4.68
CA ASN A 136 9.47 -1.68 3.70
C ASN A 136 9.84 -3.08 4.18
N ARG A 137 11.04 -3.27 4.75
CA ARG A 137 11.52 -4.56 5.23
C ARG A 137 10.72 -5.08 6.42
N ILE A 138 10.45 -4.23 7.40
CA ILE A 138 9.64 -4.56 8.57
C ILE A 138 8.21 -4.87 8.15
N GLY A 139 7.62 -4.04 7.28
CA GLY A 139 6.26 -4.22 6.79
C GLY A 139 6.08 -5.57 6.09
N ARG A 140 6.96 -5.91 5.16
CA ARG A 140 6.94 -7.20 4.46
C ARG A 140 7.13 -8.40 5.41
N ALA A 141 8.02 -8.27 6.39
CA ALA A 141 8.21 -9.30 7.40
C ALA A 141 6.95 -9.52 8.24
N LEU A 142 6.29 -8.43 8.65
CA LEU A 142 5.02 -8.47 9.38
C LEU A 142 3.88 -9.04 8.52
N GLU A 143 3.81 -8.73 7.24
CA GLU A 143 2.84 -9.36 6.33
C GLU A 143 3.02 -10.87 6.25
N ALA A 144 4.26 -11.33 6.06
CA ALA A 144 4.58 -12.76 6.06
C ALA A 144 4.28 -13.43 7.40
N TRP A 145 4.48 -12.70 8.53
CA TRP A 145 4.15 -13.19 9.86
C TRP A 145 2.64 -13.30 10.08
N ARG A 146 1.86 -12.26 9.72
CA ARG A 146 0.40 -12.25 9.88
C ARG A 146 -0.32 -13.22 8.95
N SER A 147 0.20 -13.44 7.74
CA SER A 147 -0.43 -14.35 6.75
C SER A 147 -0.60 -15.78 7.28
N ARG A 148 0.20 -16.17 8.25
CA ARG A 148 0.09 -17.45 8.98
C ARG A 148 -0.85 -17.37 10.20
N ARG A 149 -1.49 -16.21 10.43
CA ARG A 149 -2.31 -15.88 11.60
C ARG A 149 -3.58 -15.11 11.20
N VAL A 150 -4.12 -15.42 10.03
CA VAL A 150 -5.25 -14.70 9.42
C VAL A 150 -6.52 -14.67 10.26
N ARG A 151 -6.65 -15.56 11.25
CA ARG A 151 -7.79 -15.54 12.18
C ARG A 151 -7.66 -14.48 13.27
N ASP A 152 -6.46 -14.08 13.59
CA ASP A 152 -6.15 -13.13 14.66
C ASP A 152 -5.80 -11.75 14.15
N PHE A 153 -5.17 -11.67 12.95
CA PHE A 153 -4.66 -10.44 12.36
C PHE A 153 -5.17 -10.21 10.93
N GLY A 154 -5.70 -9.03 10.72
CA GLY A 154 -6.30 -8.59 9.46
C GLY A 154 -5.30 -8.08 8.43
N PRO A 155 -5.81 -7.75 7.24
CA PRO A 155 -4.98 -7.32 6.12
C PRO A 155 -4.47 -5.89 6.23
N ASP A 156 -5.02 -5.07 7.13
CA ASP A 156 -4.57 -3.69 7.32
C ASP A 156 -3.40 -3.62 8.30
N LEU A 157 -2.28 -3.13 7.80
CA LEU A 157 -1.02 -2.98 8.53
C LEU A 157 -0.31 -1.71 8.08
N LYS A 158 0.21 -0.96 9.05
CA LYS A 158 1.03 0.23 8.82
C LYS A 158 2.30 0.17 9.69
N VAL A 159 3.44 0.55 9.10
CA VAL A 159 4.73 0.63 9.78
C VAL A 159 5.34 2.00 9.55
N LEU A 160 5.66 2.70 10.61
CA LEU A 160 6.29 4.02 10.58
C LEU A 160 7.54 4.04 11.46
N PRO A 161 8.74 3.82 10.91
CA PRO A 161 9.99 4.08 11.60
C PRO A 161 10.32 5.58 11.53
N ILE A 162 10.82 6.12 12.63
CA ILE A 162 11.40 7.45 12.73
C ILE A 162 12.83 7.28 13.22
N LEU A 163 13.78 7.76 12.44
CA LEU A 163 15.19 7.79 12.77
C LEU A 163 15.65 9.24 12.90
N ARG A 164 16.67 9.46 13.71
CA ARG A 164 17.37 10.74 13.82
C ARG A 164 18.83 10.58 13.48
N HIS A 165 19.44 11.64 12.99
CA HIS A 165 20.89 11.74 12.89
C HIS A 165 21.48 12.05 14.27
N ALA A 166 22.43 11.22 14.71
CA ALA A 166 23.22 11.46 15.89
C ALA A 166 24.69 11.64 15.49
N GLY A 167 25.34 12.67 16.04
CA GLY A 167 26.73 13.00 15.74
C GLY A 167 26.89 14.23 14.83
N THR A 168 28.12 14.64 14.63
CA THR A 168 28.52 15.80 13.80
C THR A 168 29.59 15.42 12.80
N GLY A 169 29.49 15.92 11.58
CA GLY A 169 30.48 15.70 10.52
C GLY A 169 30.43 14.28 9.93
N SER A 170 31.58 13.71 9.60
CA SER A 170 31.73 12.40 8.95
C SER A 170 31.40 11.20 9.84
N SER A 171 31.08 11.40 11.12
CA SER A 171 30.68 10.35 12.07
C SER A 171 29.18 10.34 12.36
N THR A 172 28.38 10.82 11.44
CA THR A 172 26.91 10.80 11.58
C THR A 172 26.41 9.36 11.60
N GLN A 173 25.69 9.02 12.65
CA GLN A 173 25.03 7.72 12.81
C GLN A 173 23.53 7.90 12.88
N TRP A 174 22.79 6.89 12.40
CA TRP A 174 21.35 6.85 12.55
C TRP A 174 20.99 6.21 13.89
N GLU A 175 20.04 6.80 14.60
CA GLU A 175 19.48 6.25 15.83
C GLU A 175 17.96 6.12 15.72
N TRP A 176 17.40 5.10 16.39
CA TRP A 176 15.95 5.01 16.53
C TRP A 176 15.41 6.14 17.41
N GLU A 177 14.46 6.88 16.86
CA GLU A 177 13.63 7.76 17.67
C GLU A 177 12.32 7.05 18.04
N ARG A 178 11.70 6.36 17.05
CA ARG A 178 10.44 5.64 17.25
C ARG A 178 10.21 4.61 16.16
N LEU A 179 9.58 3.50 16.54
CA LEU A 179 8.94 2.58 15.61
C LEU A 179 7.46 2.45 16.00
N THR A 180 6.56 2.85 15.09
CA THR A 180 5.13 2.64 15.26
C THR A 180 4.66 1.54 14.32
N VAL A 181 3.93 0.56 14.87
CA VAL A 181 3.29 -0.51 14.11
C VAL A 181 1.81 -0.48 14.44
N SER A 182 0.96 -0.28 13.43
CA SER A 182 -0.48 -0.46 13.51
C SER A 182 -0.84 -1.74 12.79
N LEU A 183 -1.56 -2.62 13.45
CA LEU A 183 -1.90 -3.93 12.91
C LEU A 183 -3.36 -4.24 13.26
N GLN A 184 -4.19 -4.41 12.24
CA GLN A 184 -5.57 -4.81 12.41
C GLN A 184 -5.64 -6.16 13.13
N HIS A 185 -6.43 -6.24 14.19
CA HIS A 185 -6.57 -7.45 14.98
C HIS A 185 -8.04 -7.72 15.34
N ARG A 186 -8.34 -8.96 15.66
CA ARG A 186 -9.66 -9.41 16.06
C ARG A 186 -10.09 -8.75 17.39
N GLN A 187 -11.35 -8.39 17.50
CA GLN A 187 -11.92 -7.93 18.76
C GLN A 187 -11.79 -9.03 19.85
N GLY A 188 -11.45 -8.61 21.06
CA GLY A 188 -11.25 -9.53 22.20
C GLY A 188 -9.97 -10.36 22.10
N ILE A 189 -8.99 -9.93 21.29
CA ILE A 189 -7.69 -10.60 21.25
C ILE A 189 -7.00 -10.45 22.61
N ASP A 190 -6.34 -11.52 23.03
CA ASP A 190 -5.50 -11.49 24.23
C ASP A 190 -4.21 -10.71 23.95
N TYR A 191 -4.14 -9.48 24.43
CA TYR A 191 -2.98 -8.61 24.26
C TYR A 191 -1.69 -9.23 24.81
N GLU A 192 -1.74 -9.88 25.95
CA GLU A 192 -0.57 -10.49 26.55
C GLU A 192 -0.01 -11.62 25.68
N LEU A 193 -0.89 -12.46 25.14
CA LEU A 193 -0.50 -13.50 24.19
C LEU A 193 0.09 -12.90 22.90
N GLN A 194 -0.44 -11.78 22.44
CA GLN A 194 0.08 -11.08 21.25
C GLN A 194 1.47 -10.52 21.48
N TYR A 195 1.69 -9.89 22.63
CA TYR A 195 3.02 -9.41 23.01
C TYR A 195 4.04 -10.55 23.04
N ARG A 196 3.72 -11.66 23.65
CA ARG A 196 4.59 -12.84 23.73
C ARG A 196 4.95 -13.42 22.35
N LYS A 197 4.13 -13.19 21.30
CA LYS A 197 4.38 -13.68 19.94
C LYS A 197 5.00 -12.64 19.04
N LEU A 198 4.48 -11.42 19.08
CA LEU A 198 4.85 -10.33 18.17
C LEU A 198 6.19 -9.70 18.53
N PHE A 199 6.42 -9.46 19.83
CA PHE A 199 7.66 -8.80 20.28
C PHE A 199 8.94 -9.58 19.95
N PRO A 200 9.04 -10.88 20.27
CA PRO A 200 10.24 -11.62 19.88
C PRO A 200 10.46 -11.66 18.38
N PHE A 201 9.37 -11.72 17.61
CA PHE A 201 9.45 -11.65 16.15
C PHE A 201 9.98 -10.30 15.67
N LEU A 202 9.44 -9.19 16.18
CA LEU A 202 9.90 -7.85 15.84
C LEU A 202 11.35 -7.63 16.27
N ALA A 203 11.71 -7.99 17.49
CA ALA A 203 13.08 -7.86 18.00
C ALA A 203 14.07 -8.65 17.13
N GLY A 204 13.75 -9.89 16.77
CA GLY A 204 14.58 -10.69 15.87
C GLY A 204 14.69 -10.09 14.48
N THR A 205 13.59 -9.55 13.94
CA THR A 205 13.58 -8.88 12.63
C THR A 205 14.44 -7.62 12.66
N LEU A 206 14.29 -6.76 13.68
CA LEU A 206 15.06 -5.53 13.80
C LEU A 206 16.56 -5.81 13.96
N ASN A 207 16.95 -6.74 14.82
CA ASN A 207 18.34 -7.13 14.98
C ASN A 207 18.97 -7.64 13.66
N ALA A 208 18.22 -8.38 12.86
CA ALA A 208 18.69 -8.84 11.56
C ALA A 208 18.86 -7.70 10.56
N LEU A 209 17.90 -6.77 10.52
CA LEU A 209 17.92 -5.62 9.63
C LEU A 209 19.01 -4.61 10.01
N GLU A 210 19.22 -4.36 11.29
CA GLU A 210 20.32 -3.51 11.79
C GLU A 210 21.70 -4.04 11.35
N LYS A 211 21.92 -5.35 11.47
CA LYS A 211 23.16 -5.98 10.98
C LYS A 211 23.31 -5.90 9.47
N GLN A 212 22.21 -6.05 8.71
CA GLN A 212 22.24 -6.01 7.26
C GLN A 212 22.49 -4.60 6.72
N SER A 213 21.95 -3.58 7.38
CA SER A 213 22.01 -2.18 6.92
C SER A 213 23.23 -1.41 7.40
N GLY A 214 24.11 -2.03 8.17
CA GLY A 214 25.22 -1.31 8.80
C GLY A 214 24.79 -0.31 9.88
N LEU A 215 23.51 -0.26 10.22
CA LEU A 215 22.93 0.56 11.29
C LEU A 215 23.23 -0.05 12.68
N ALA A 216 24.40 -0.65 12.83
CA ALA A 216 24.83 -1.29 14.07
C ALA A 216 24.89 -0.25 15.21
N GLY A 217 24.19 -0.55 16.31
CA GLY A 217 24.14 0.33 17.49
C GLY A 217 22.80 1.01 17.72
N LEU A 218 21.79 0.74 16.87
CA LEU A 218 20.42 1.13 17.18
C LEU A 218 19.97 0.32 18.40
N SER A 219 20.18 0.88 19.60
CA SER A 219 19.70 0.30 20.84
C SER A 219 18.17 0.27 20.84
N THR A 220 17.61 -0.90 20.66
CA THR A 220 16.14 -1.07 20.59
C THR A 220 15.59 -1.29 21.96
N THR A 221 15.10 -0.23 22.59
CA THR A 221 14.27 -0.36 23.81
C THR A 221 12.81 -0.33 23.36
N PHE A 222 12.14 -1.47 23.38
CA PHE A 222 10.71 -1.50 23.14
C PHE A 222 9.97 -1.05 24.39
N GLY A 223 9.33 0.13 24.33
CA GLY A 223 8.28 0.53 25.26
C GLY A 223 6.91 0.15 24.67
N ILE A 224 6.00 -0.23 25.54
CA ILE A 224 4.58 -0.48 25.23
C ILE A 224 3.80 0.75 25.66
#